data_6855c755f733598a74fa199b22eddcb1
#
_entry.id   6855c755f733598a74fa199b22eddcb1
#
_cell.length_a   1.000
_cell.length_b   1.000
_cell.length_c   1.000
_cell.angle_alpha   90.00
_cell.angle_beta   90.00
_cell.angle_gamma   90.00
#
_symmetry.space_group_name_H-M   'P 1'
#
loop_
_entity.id
_entity.type
_entity.pdbx_description
1 polymer ?
#
loop_
_entity_poly.entity_id
_entity_poly.type
_entity_poly.pdbx_seq_one_letter_code
_entity_poly.pdbx_strand_id
1 'polypeptide(L)'
;MKNILVTFILWIGCMSAVQAQQHPCVYVSPADRASVLQKVKNEPWAGEAFAAIRSKVEKYVDRHQTDPEWITFRLAMYWKDGERYTQCYLKKQNWDYGEGNAPVPTVRMPGMRTWNKYVNVPLEDRTPYNETGDMWGINKLNPSEPSVKVPYKESGHMIRGDNVEILTLAENAAFVYWVTGEEKFARFATDIFNVWLVGTYYMNPILDPEKSCGSVGGWEPGGICGYYDYEQIHDDLVMHAAMAYDFAFDYLIRHPHAHLKAIGKDTKTVAAEVFKRFINIGLVRGGKSGNWNVNGWNIMLRPMLVLDHNEAYADGKGKEYYLNLLVNESTPYHDAIPDILKTYDRVTGLWP
;
A
#
# COMPACT_ATOMS: atom_id res chain seq x y z
N MET A 1 -4.51 62.96 40.08
CA MET A 1 -4.30 61.49 40.10
C MET A 1 -5.14 60.91 39.00
N LYS A 2 -4.49 60.48 37.90
CA LYS A 2 -5.17 59.94 36.72
C LYS A 2 -5.16 58.41 36.81
N ASN A 3 -6.34 57.82 36.88
CA ASN A 3 -6.53 56.37 36.86
C ASN A 3 -6.29 55.89 35.42
N ILE A 4 -5.25 55.09 35.21
CA ILE A 4 -5.02 54.37 33.99
C ILE A 4 -5.71 53.00 34.10
N LEU A 5 -6.79 52.84 33.36
CA LEU A 5 -7.50 51.58 33.21
C LEU A 5 -6.75 50.74 32.14
N VAL A 6 -6.04 49.70 32.58
CA VAL A 6 -5.39 48.76 31.68
C VAL A 6 -6.41 47.69 31.28
N THR A 7 -6.92 47.81 30.05
CA THR A 7 -7.82 46.78 29.48
C THR A 7 -6.96 45.63 28.92
N PHE A 8 -6.95 44.50 29.63
CA PHE A 8 -6.37 43.26 29.15
C PHE A 8 -7.32 42.64 28.10
N ILE A 9 -7.00 42.77 26.82
CA ILE A 9 -7.69 42.04 25.77
C ILE A 9 -7.16 40.62 25.80
N LEU A 10 -7.92 39.68 26.36
CA LEU A 10 -7.69 38.25 26.18
C LEU A 10 -7.95 37.89 24.71
N TRP A 11 -6.90 37.72 23.98
CA TRP A 11 -6.92 37.09 22.67
C TRP A 11 -7.13 35.59 22.90
N ILE A 12 -8.39 35.13 22.97
CA ILE A 12 -8.73 33.71 22.88
C ILE A 12 -8.57 33.36 21.38
N GLY A 13 -7.37 32.99 21.04
CA GLY A 13 -7.12 32.32 19.77
C GLY A 13 -7.93 31.01 19.76
N CYS A 14 -9.03 30.96 19.01
CA CYS A 14 -9.63 29.71 18.61
C CYS A 14 -8.58 28.93 17.82
N MET A 15 -7.75 28.16 18.51
CA MET A 15 -7.09 27.03 17.88
C MET A 15 -8.19 26.09 17.46
N SER A 16 -8.63 26.19 16.22
CA SER A 16 -9.41 25.11 15.60
C SER A 16 -8.55 23.87 15.72
N ALA A 17 -8.87 23.01 16.67
CA ALA A 17 -8.21 21.71 16.75
C ALA A 17 -8.45 21.04 15.40
N VAL A 18 -7.41 20.89 14.61
CA VAL A 18 -7.47 20.11 13.37
C VAL A 18 -7.95 18.73 13.81
N GLN A 19 -9.18 18.43 13.47
CA GLN A 19 -9.77 17.15 13.83
C GLN A 19 -9.08 16.07 12.97
N ALA A 20 -8.30 15.20 13.61
CA ALA A 20 -7.67 14.09 12.93
C ALA A 20 -8.73 13.23 12.23
N GLN A 21 -8.41 12.73 11.06
CA GLN A 21 -9.27 11.83 10.32
C GLN A 21 -9.65 10.63 11.20
N GLN A 22 -10.94 10.33 11.27
CA GLN A 22 -11.40 9.11 11.93
C GLN A 22 -11.32 7.92 10.98
N HIS A 23 -10.94 6.77 11.49
CA HIS A 23 -10.82 5.52 10.73
C HIS A 23 -11.76 4.44 11.29
N PRO A 24 -12.32 3.60 10.40
CA PRO A 24 -12.16 3.61 8.95
C PRO A 24 -12.87 4.80 8.28
N CYS A 25 -12.42 5.17 7.09
CA CYS A 25 -12.92 6.35 6.37
C CYS A 25 -13.05 6.15 4.86
N VAL A 26 -12.63 5.00 4.32
CA VAL A 26 -12.66 4.76 2.88
C VAL A 26 -14.03 4.25 2.41
N TYR A 27 -14.51 3.16 2.95
CA TYR A 27 -15.80 2.56 2.57
C TYR A 27 -16.89 2.73 3.61
N VAL A 28 -16.50 2.90 4.86
CA VAL A 28 -17.37 3.01 6.01
C VAL A 28 -16.75 3.97 7.02
N SER A 29 -17.57 4.46 7.95
CA SER A 29 -17.13 5.25 9.09
C SER A 29 -17.19 4.42 10.37
N PRO A 30 -16.57 4.86 11.48
CA PRO A 30 -16.73 4.20 12.78
C PRO A 30 -18.19 4.07 13.23
N ALA A 31 -19.05 5.01 12.83
CA ALA A 31 -20.48 4.99 13.17
C ALA A 31 -21.24 3.85 12.48
N ASP A 32 -20.74 3.35 11.34
CA ASP A 32 -21.40 2.31 10.55
C ASP A 32 -21.23 0.90 11.14
N ARG A 33 -20.26 0.72 12.04
CA ARG A 33 -19.91 -0.61 12.59
C ARG A 33 -21.12 -1.36 13.18
N ALA A 34 -21.94 -0.69 13.97
CA ALA A 34 -23.09 -1.32 14.59
C ALA A 34 -24.11 -1.81 13.57
N SER A 35 -24.38 -1.00 12.54
CA SER A 35 -25.31 -1.37 11.46
C SER A 35 -24.78 -2.50 10.60
N VAL A 36 -23.49 -2.50 10.26
CA VAL A 36 -22.85 -3.58 9.52
C VAL A 36 -22.90 -4.89 10.31
N LEU A 37 -22.56 -4.86 11.60
CA LEU A 37 -22.65 -6.03 12.46
C LEU A 37 -24.08 -6.58 12.55
N GLN A 38 -25.08 -5.70 12.60
CA GLN A 38 -26.47 -6.10 12.60
C GLN A 38 -26.88 -6.76 11.30
N LYS A 39 -26.47 -6.24 10.14
CA LYS A 39 -26.70 -6.86 8.83
C LYS A 39 -26.05 -8.24 8.75
N VAL A 40 -24.79 -8.37 9.15
CA VAL A 40 -24.09 -9.66 9.17
C VAL A 40 -24.83 -10.71 10.02
N LYS A 41 -25.48 -10.30 11.11
CA LYS A 41 -26.24 -11.21 11.99
C LYS A 41 -27.63 -11.57 11.45
N ASN A 42 -28.29 -10.66 10.77
CA ASN A 42 -29.72 -10.76 10.49
C ASN A 42 -30.06 -10.97 9.00
N GLU A 43 -29.14 -10.64 8.09
CA GLU A 43 -29.36 -10.78 6.66
C GLU A 43 -28.52 -11.92 6.08
N PRO A 44 -29.13 -12.99 5.52
CA PRO A 44 -28.41 -14.18 5.06
C PRO A 44 -27.26 -13.87 4.11
N TRP A 45 -27.48 -13.01 3.11
CA TRP A 45 -26.45 -12.64 2.13
C TRP A 45 -25.24 -11.96 2.78
N ALA A 46 -25.48 -11.10 3.78
CA ALA A 46 -24.40 -10.40 4.48
C ALA A 46 -23.63 -11.35 5.39
N GLY A 47 -24.33 -12.27 6.05
CA GLY A 47 -23.72 -13.35 6.84
C GLY A 47 -22.85 -14.26 6.00
N GLU A 48 -23.33 -14.71 4.84
CA GLU A 48 -22.59 -15.54 3.90
C GLU A 48 -21.34 -14.81 3.34
N ALA A 49 -21.49 -13.56 2.92
CA ALA A 49 -20.39 -12.76 2.43
C ALA A 49 -19.30 -12.56 3.52
N PHE A 50 -19.71 -12.23 4.74
CA PHE A 50 -18.80 -12.09 5.86
C PHE A 50 -18.10 -13.41 6.21
N ALA A 51 -18.83 -14.52 6.27
CA ALA A 51 -18.27 -15.85 6.52
C ALA A 51 -17.24 -16.22 5.44
N ALA A 52 -17.50 -15.91 4.17
CA ALA A 52 -16.57 -16.15 3.07
C ALA A 52 -15.27 -15.34 3.23
N ILE A 53 -15.35 -14.09 3.69
CA ILE A 53 -14.14 -13.28 3.99
C ILE A 53 -13.38 -13.86 5.18
N ARG A 54 -14.09 -14.15 6.28
CA ARG A 54 -13.49 -14.71 7.49
C ARG A 54 -12.78 -16.03 7.23
N SER A 55 -13.41 -16.95 6.48
CA SER A 55 -12.85 -18.27 6.18
C SER A 55 -11.54 -18.22 5.40
N LYS A 56 -11.32 -17.18 4.59
CA LYS A 56 -10.07 -17.00 3.85
C LYS A 56 -8.86 -16.75 4.76
N VAL A 57 -9.08 -16.14 5.91
CA VAL A 57 -7.99 -15.71 6.80
C VAL A 57 -7.90 -16.52 8.09
N GLU A 58 -8.97 -17.14 8.56
CA GLU A 58 -9.06 -17.71 9.90
C GLU A 58 -7.94 -18.71 10.21
N LYS A 59 -7.63 -19.63 9.28
CA LYS A 59 -6.54 -20.60 9.46
C LYS A 59 -5.17 -19.94 9.65
N TYR A 60 -4.92 -18.83 8.97
CA TYR A 60 -3.67 -18.08 9.08
C TYR A 60 -3.63 -17.27 10.37
N VAL A 61 -4.75 -16.66 10.73
CA VAL A 61 -4.91 -15.91 11.99
C VAL A 61 -4.70 -16.83 13.19
N ASP A 62 -5.28 -18.03 13.16
CA ASP A 62 -5.14 -19.01 14.25
C ASP A 62 -3.67 -19.50 14.36
N ARG A 63 -3.02 -19.78 13.24
CA ARG A 63 -1.60 -20.12 13.23
C ARG A 63 -0.75 -18.98 13.79
N HIS A 64 -1.05 -17.75 13.43
CA HIS A 64 -0.32 -16.56 13.85
C HIS A 64 -0.29 -16.36 15.38
N GLN A 65 -1.25 -16.92 16.11
CA GLN A 65 -1.25 -16.83 17.56
C GLN A 65 -0.07 -17.57 18.20
N THR A 66 0.41 -18.63 17.57
CA THR A 66 1.52 -19.48 18.08
C THR A 66 2.77 -19.35 17.25
N ASP A 67 2.69 -18.91 16.00
CA ASP A 67 3.79 -18.80 15.04
C ASP A 67 3.66 -17.48 14.25
N PRO A 68 3.90 -16.31 14.88
CA PRO A 68 3.66 -15.02 14.24
C PRO A 68 4.64 -14.71 13.08
N GLU A 69 5.79 -15.33 13.06
CA GLU A 69 6.80 -15.12 12.03
C GLU A 69 6.47 -15.87 10.73
N TRP A 70 5.62 -16.90 10.80
CA TRP A 70 5.32 -17.73 9.65
C TRP A 70 4.83 -16.95 8.43
N ILE A 71 3.85 -16.04 8.63
CA ILE A 71 3.31 -15.25 7.52
C ILE A 71 4.23 -14.08 7.14
N THR A 72 4.79 -13.40 8.13
CA THR A 72 5.62 -12.22 7.88
C THR A 72 6.92 -12.58 7.17
N PHE A 73 7.48 -13.77 7.42
CA PHE A 73 8.67 -14.25 6.72
C PHE A 73 8.39 -14.69 5.27
N ARG A 74 7.13 -14.84 4.90
CA ARG A 74 6.72 -15.14 3.52
C ARG A 74 6.35 -13.90 2.72
N LEU A 75 6.19 -12.77 3.36
CA LEU A 75 6.09 -11.49 2.66
C LEU A 75 7.43 -11.23 1.94
N ALA A 76 7.39 -10.70 0.74
CA ALA A 76 8.58 -10.47 -0.07
C ALA A 76 9.46 -9.32 0.47
N MET A 77 9.93 -9.49 1.68
CA MET A 77 10.83 -8.62 2.42
C MET A 77 12.16 -9.36 2.58
N TYR A 78 13.21 -8.79 2.02
CA TYR A 78 14.47 -9.49 1.91
C TYR A 78 15.68 -8.57 2.05
N TRP A 79 16.71 -9.02 2.71
CA TRP A 79 18.08 -8.60 2.48
C TRP A 79 19.00 -9.82 2.49
N LYS A 80 20.02 -9.76 1.69
CA LYS A 80 21.08 -10.75 1.71
C LYS A 80 22.05 -10.42 2.85
N ASP A 81 22.68 -11.42 3.44
CA ASP A 81 23.72 -11.21 4.44
C ASP A 81 24.78 -10.23 3.94
N GLY A 82 25.04 -9.20 4.73
CA GLY A 82 25.98 -8.14 4.39
C GLY A 82 25.50 -7.12 3.38
N GLU A 83 24.34 -7.33 2.76
CA GLU A 83 23.73 -6.42 1.80
C GLU A 83 22.39 -5.94 2.34
N ARG A 84 22.30 -4.68 2.71
CA ARG A 84 21.09 -4.08 3.28
C ARG A 84 20.53 -2.98 2.37
N TYR A 85 20.50 -3.25 1.09
CA TYR A 85 19.94 -2.37 0.09
C TYR A 85 19.02 -3.14 -0.85
N THR A 86 18.12 -2.44 -1.48
CA THR A 86 17.18 -3.00 -2.40
C THR A 86 17.70 -2.85 -3.82
N GLN A 87 17.75 -3.95 -4.57
CA GLN A 87 18.09 -3.92 -5.98
C GLN A 87 16.86 -4.17 -6.85
N CYS A 88 16.74 -3.42 -7.92
CA CYS A 88 15.81 -3.67 -9.00
C CYS A 88 16.55 -4.08 -10.26
N TYR A 89 16.07 -5.12 -10.91
CA TYR A 89 16.51 -5.51 -12.23
C TYR A 89 15.36 -5.42 -13.21
N LEU A 90 15.39 -4.40 -14.04
CA LEU A 90 14.35 -4.17 -15.02
C LEU A 90 14.97 -3.84 -16.38
N LYS A 91 14.39 -4.34 -17.47
CA LYS A 91 14.85 -4.10 -18.83
C LYS A 91 16.38 -4.30 -19.01
N LYS A 92 16.95 -5.30 -18.35
CA LYS A 92 18.37 -5.64 -18.36
C LYS A 92 19.30 -4.64 -17.65
N GLN A 93 18.75 -3.74 -16.85
CA GLN A 93 19.53 -2.82 -16.04
C GLN A 93 19.37 -3.18 -14.56
N ASN A 94 20.45 -3.01 -13.79
CA ASN A 94 20.42 -3.10 -12.35
C ASN A 94 20.28 -1.68 -11.80
N TRP A 95 19.39 -1.53 -10.83
CA TRP A 95 19.20 -0.29 -10.12
C TRP A 95 19.35 -0.54 -8.63
N ASP A 96 20.15 0.27 -7.99
CA ASP A 96 20.27 0.26 -6.53
C ASP A 96 19.32 1.30 -5.95
N TYR A 97 18.48 0.85 -5.03
CA TYR A 97 17.53 1.71 -4.33
C TYR A 97 17.76 1.62 -2.85
N GLY A 98 17.67 2.76 -2.21
CA GLY A 98 17.95 2.88 -0.82
C GLY A 98 19.45 3.07 -0.57
N GLU A 99 19.75 3.48 0.60
CA GLU A 99 21.09 3.90 1.01
C GLU A 99 21.83 2.80 1.75
N GLY A 100 21.75 1.59 1.29
CA GLY A 100 22.64 0.49 1.68
C GLY A 100 22.61 0.01 3.13
N ASN A 101 21.88 0.65 4.04
CA ASN A 101 21.96 0.41 5.48
C ASN A 101 20.61 0.30 6.18
N ALA A 102 19.58 -0.19 5.49
CA ALA A 102 18.30 -0.43 6.15
C ALA A 102 18.48 -1.41 7.31
N PRO A 103 18.06 -1.05 8.54
CA PRO A 103 18.24 -1.91 9.72
C PRO A 103 17.23 -3.05 9.79
N VAL A 104 16.32 -3.14 8.82
CA VAL A 104 15.27 -4.13 8.71
C VAL A 104 15.20 -4.65 7.28
N PRO A 105 14.62 -5.83 7.02
CA PRO A 105 14.35 -6.29 5.67
C PRO A 105 13.53 -5.26 4.90
N THR A 106 13.97 -4.94 3.67
CA THR A 106 13.25 -4.05 2.77
C THR A 106 12.44 -4.85 1.77
N VAL A 107 11.43 -4.23 1.20
CA VAL A 107 10.66 -4.86 0.13
C VAL A 107 11.60 -5.21 -1.01
N ARG A 108 11.58 -6.48 -1.44
CA ARG A 108 12.38 -6.90 -2.57
C ARG A 108 11.86 -6.26 -3.84
N MET A 109 12.79 -5.69 -4.60
CA MET A 109 12.45 -5.13 -5.90
C MET A 109 12.03 -6.23 -6.87
N PRO A 110 10.98 -6.00 -7.67
CA PRO A 110 10.60 -6.95 -8.69
C PRO A 110 11.74 -7.14 -9.68
N GLY A 111 11.94 -8.38 -10.08
CA GLY A 111 12.81 -8.71 -11.20
C GLY A 111 12.26 -8.18 -12.52
N MET A 112 12.94 -8.49 -13.61
CA MET A 112 12.45 -8.12 -14.93
C MET A 112 11.04 -8.64 -15.16
N ARG A 113 10.14 -7.77 -15.61
CA ARG A 113 8.78 -8.14 -15.98
C ARG A 113 8.81 -8.84 -17.33
N THR A 114 9.15 -10.08 -17.29
CA THR A 114 8.86 -10.99 -18.39
C THR A 114 7.57 -11.72 -18.05
N TRP A 115 6.73 -11.91 -19.04
CA TRP A 115 5.65 -12.88 -18.97
C TRP A 115 6.31 -14.26 -18.81
N ASN A 116 6.65 -14.59 -17.57
CA ASN A 116 7.13 -15.93 -17.32
C ASN A 116 5.96 -16.91 -17.22
N LYS A 117 6.24 -18.16 -17.45
CA LYS A 117 5.24 -19.21 -17.37
C LYS A 117 4.93 -19.66 -15.95
N TYR A 118 5.52 -19.01 -14.94
CA TYR A 118 5.42 -19.45 -13.57
C TYR A 118 4.48 -18.58 -12.74
N VAL A 119 3.79 -19.22 -11.79
CA VAL A 119 3.08 -18.60 -10.66
C VAL A 119 3.67 -19.10 -9.36
N ASN A 120 3.44 -18.40 -8.28
CA ASN A 120 3.88 -18.83 -6.95
C ASN A 120 3.28 -20.19 -6.60
N VAL A 121 4.04 -21.00 -5.88
CA VAL A 121 3.49 -22.18 -5.18
C VAL A 121 2.45 -21.70 -4.14
N PRO A 122 1.53 -22.59 -3.69
CA PRO A 122 0.63 -22.26 -2.59
C PRO A 122 1.36 -21.65 -1.39
N LEU A 123 0.71 -20.76 -0.68
CA LEU A 123 1.34 -20.00 0.42
C LEU A 123 1.96 -20.91 1.48
N GLU A 124 1.33 -22.03 1.74
CA GLU A 124 1.78 -23.05 2.69
C GLU A 124 3.12 -23.69 2.29
N ASP A 125 3.38 -23.78 1.01
CA ASP A 125 4.56 -24.44 0.44
C ASP A 125 5.71 -23.45 0.17
N ARG A 126 5.50 -22.15 0.43
CA ARG A 126 6.53 -21.14 0.21
C ARG A 126 7.63 -21.21 1.26
N THR A 127 8.85 -20.99 0.80
CA THR A 127 10.01 -20.82 1.68
C THR A 127 9.95 -19.44 2.37
N PRO A 128 10.40 -19.30 3.62
CA PRO A 128 10.60 -18.01 4.25
C PRO A 128 11.46 -17.09 3.39
N TYR A 129 10.91 -15.95 3.01
CA TYR A 129 11.53 -15.07 2.02
C TYR A 129 12.74 -14.33 2.55
N ASN A 130 12.68 -13.89 3.80
CA ASN A 130 13.74 -13.17 4.50
C ASN A 130 15.00 -14.01 4.77
N GLU A 131 14.92 -15.35 4.66
CA GLU A 131 16.07 -16.24 4.84
C GLU A 131 16.82 -16.46 3.52
N THR A 132 16.12 -16.74 2.46
CA THR A 132 16.73 -17.20 1.20
C THR A 132 16.55 -16.22 0.04
N GLY A 133 15.50 -15.45 0.03
CA GLY A 133 15.08 -14.62 -1.10
C GLY A 133 14.70 -15.44 -2.35
N ASP A 134 14.57 -16.75 -2.22
CA ASP A 134 14.23 -17.65 -3.32
C ASP A 134 12.72 -17.67 -3.58
N MET A 135 12.37 -17.84 -4.85
CA MET A 135 11.00 -18.05 -5.26
C MET A 135 10.85 -19.38 -5.96
N TRP A 136 9.85 -20.13 -5.58
CA TRP A 136 9.46 -21.38 -6.21
C TRP A 136 8.19 -21.16 -7.02
N GLY A 137 8.22 -21.61 -8.28
CA GLY A 137 7.14 -21.41 -9.23
C GLY A 137 6.58 -22.72 -9.77
N ILE A 138 5.27 -22.69 -10.02
CA ILE A 138 4.55 -23.75 -10.73
C ILE A 138 4.33 -23.29 -12.18
N ASN A 139 4.56 -24.18 -13.14
CA ASN A 139 4.29 -23.92 -14.54
C ASN A 139 2.79 -23.79 -14.79
N LYS A 140 2.33 -22.61 -15.22
CA LYS A 140 0.91 -22.34 -15.51
C LYS A 140 0.32 -23.26 -16.60
N LEU A 141 1.14 -23.65 -17.56
CA LEU A 141 0.70 -24.48 -18.69
C LEU A 141 0.69 -25.97 -18.37
N ASN A 142 1.47 -26.37 -17.37
CA ASN A 142 1.51 -27.75 -16.88
C ASN A 142 1.69 -27.76 -15.35
N PRO A 143 0.61 -27.53 -14.59
CA PRO A 143 0.67 -27.49 -13.12
C PRO A 143 1.06 -28.81 -12.44
N SER A 144 1.04 -29.93 -13.19
CA SER A 144 1.47 -31.23 -12.67
C SER A 144 2.98 -31.45 -12.67
N GLU A 145 3.74 -30.57 -13.36
CA GLU A 145 5.20 -30.56 -13.27
C GLU A 145 5.66 -30.19 -11.85
N PRO A 146 6.79 -30.73 -11.38
CA PRO A 146 7.38 -30.28 -10.13
C PRO A 146 7.63 -28.78 -10.14
N SER A 147 7.47 -28.12 -8.97
CA SER A 147 7.86 -26.74 -8.82
C SER A 147 9.36 -26.55 -9.05
N VAL A 148 9.71 -25.39 -9.60
CA VAL A 148 11.10 -25.05 -9.91
C VAL A 148 11.51 -23.76 -9.22
N LYS A 149 12.81 -23.62 -8.94
CA LYS A 149 13.37 -22.36 -8.46
C LYS A 149 13.43 -21.37 -9.62
N VAL A 150 12.76 -20.23 -9.47
CA VAL A 150 12.71 -19.18 -10.49
C VAL A 150 13.85 -18.19 -10.25
N PRO A 151 14.67 -17.91 -11.28
CA PRO A 151 15.73 -16.92 -11.15
C PRO A 151 15.21 -15.55 -10.73
N TYR A 152 15.96 -14.87 -9.87
CA TYR A 152 15.59 -13.53 -9.39
C TYR A 152 15.18 -12.57 -10.51
N LYS A 153 15.93 -12.55 -11.61
CA LYS A 153 15.65 -11.67 -12.75
C LYS A 153 14.31 -11.92 -13.45
N GLU A 154 13.73 -13.09 -13.23
CA GLU A 154 12.47 -13.52 -13.84
C GLU A 154 11.30 -13.53 -12.85
N SER A 155 11.54 -13.16 -11.60
CA SER A 155 10.57 -13.33 -10.52
C SER A 155 9.65 -12.13 -10.27
N GLY A 156 9.74 -11.05 -11.07
CA GLY A 156 9.02 -9.80 -10.79
C GLY A 156 7.51 -9.93 -10.59
N HIS A 157 6.81 -10.66 -11.47
CA HIS A 157 5.38 -10.93 -11.31
C HIS A 157 5.04 -11.82 -10.12
N MET A 158 5.97 -12.71 -9.75
CA MET A 158 5.77 -13.60 -8.61
C MET A 158 5.96 -12.83 -7.30
N ILE A 159 6.93 -11.91 -7.23
CA ILE A 159 7.13 -11.00 -6.10
C ILE A 159 5.88 -10.15 -5.89
N ARG A 160 5.36 -9.57 -6.97
CA ARG A 160 4.11 -8.84 -6.92
C ARG A 160 2.97 -9.71 -6.37
N GLY A 161 2.75 -10.88 -6.97
CA GLY A 161 1.68 -11.78 -6.56
C GLY A 161 1.77 -12.19 -5.08
N ASP A 162 2.98 -12.41 -4.60
CA ASP A 162 3.26 -12.74 -3.20
C ASP A 162 2.83 -11.62 -2.24
N ASN A 163 3.28 -10.41 -2.53
CA ASN A 163 2.95 -9.25 -1.71
C ASN A 163 1.45 -8.92 -1.73
N VAL A 164 0.82 -8.96 -2.91
CA VAL A 164 -0.62 -8.71 -3.06
C VAL A 164 -1.44 -9.74 -2.29
N GLU A 165 -1.09 -11.02 -2.39
CA GLU A 165 -1.80 -12.09 -1.68
C GLU A 165 -1.73 -11.90 -0.17
N ILE A 166 -0.53 -11.67 0.38
CA ILE A 166 -0.35 -11.54 1.83
C ILE A 166 -1.00 -10.25 2.36
N LEU A 167 -0.87 -9.13 1.64
CA LEU A 167 -1.54 -7.88 2.04
C LEU A 167 -3.06 -7.96 1.89
N THR A 168 -3.59 -8.75 0.95
CA THR A 168 -5.03 -9.04 0.87
C THR A 168 -5.51 -9.82 2.09
N LEU A 169 -4.71 -10.76 2.61
CA LEU A 169 -5.05 -11.44 3.86
C LEU A 169 -5.06 -10.45 5.04
N ALA A 170 -4.13 -9.51 5.08
CA ALA A 170 -4.11 -8.46 6.11
C ALA A 170 -5.35 -7.55 6.02
N GLU A 171 -5.75 -7.10 4.83
CA GLU A 171 -6.99 -6.33 4.62
C GLU A 171 -8.22 -7.09 5.11
N ASN A 172 -8.36 -8.34 4.68
CA ASN A 172 -9.51 -9.18 5.08
C ASN A 172 -9.56 -9.39 6.61
N ALA A 173 -8.42 -9.63 7.24
CA ALA A 173 -8.34 -9.77 8.69
C ALA A 173 -8.67 -8.45 9.41
N ALA A 174 -8.16 -7.32 8.94
CA ALA A 174 -8.48 -6.00 9.48
C ALA A 174 -9.98 -5.70 9.39
N PHE A 175 -10.64 -6.05 8.28
CA PHE A 175 -12.08 -5.94 8.15
C PHE A 175 -12.84 -6.84 9.14
N VAL A 176 -12.43 -8.11 9.30
CA VAL A 176 -13.04 -9.02 10.29
C VAL A 176 -12.88 -8.44 11.69
N TYR A 177 -11.70 -7.93 12.05
CA TYR A 177 -11.49 -7.22 13.31
C TYR A 177 -12.44 -6.05 13.48
N TRP A 178 -12.53 -5.19 12.48
CA TRP A 178 -13.41 -4.01 12.56
C TRP A 178 -14.87 -4.39 12.79
N VAL A 179 -15.36 -5.46 12.16
CA VAL A 179 -16.73 -5.94 12.37
C VAL A 179 -16.90 -6.56 13.75
N THR A 180 -16.02 -7.48 14.16
CA THR A 180 -16.21 -8.34 15.33
C THR A 180 -15.60 -7.80 16.62
N GLY A 181 -14.49 -7.07 16.53
CA GLY A 181 -13.67 -6.67 17.66
C GLY A 181 -12.70 -7.75 18.16
N GLU A 182 -12.57 -8.87 17.44
CA GLU A 182 -11.65 -9.95 17.81
C GLU A 182 -10.20 -9.56 17.55
N GLU A 183 -9.45 -9.21 18.59
CA GLU A 183 -8.08 -8.67 18.47
C GLU A 183 -7.06 -9.61 17.79
N LYS A 184 -7.30 -10.92 17.76
CA LYS A 184 -6.44 -11.85 17.02
C LYS A 184 -6.33 -11.51 15.53
N PHE A 185 -7.42 -11.02 14.93
CA PHE A 185 -7.45 -10.58 13.53
C PHE A 185 -6.71 -9.25 13.35
N ALA A 186 -6.86 -8.33 14.29
CA ALA A 186 -6.11 -7.06 14.27
C ALA A 186 -4.60 -7.33 14.35
N ARG A 187 -4.17 -8.17 15.31
CA ARG A 187 -2.76 -8.52 15.46
C ARG A 187 -2.17 -9.08 14.18
N PHE A 188 -2.84 -10.07 13.57
CA PHE A 188 -2.40 -10.66 12.30
C PHE A 188 -2.25 -9.60 11.20
N ALA A 189 -3.28 -8.76 11.02
CA ALA A 189 -3.30 -7.71 9.99
C ALA A 189 -2.20 -6.68 10.21
N THR A 190 -2.02 -6.23 11.45
CA THR A 190 -1.07 -5.16 11.77
C THR A 190 0.37 -5.64 11.80
N ASP A 191 0.64 -6.89 12.15
CA ASP A 191 1.99 -7.45 12.06
C ASP A 191 2.46 -7.51 10.59
N ILE A 192 1.61 -7.97 9.67
CA ILE A 192 1.91 -7.95 8.23
C ILE A 192 2.09 -6.51 7.74
N PHE A 193 1.14 -5.62 8.06
CA PHE A 193 1.21 -4.22 7.66
C PHE A 193 2.49 -3.54 8.14
N ASN A 194 2.86 -3.73 9.40
CA ASN A 194 4.04 -3.10 9.98
C ASN A 194 5.35 -3.60 9.35
N VAL A 195 5.46 -4.90 9.06
CA VAL A 195 6.64 -5.44 8.36
C VAL A 195 6.77 -4.78 6.97
N TRP A 196 5.68 -4.74 6.22
CA TRP A 196 5.66 -4.06 4.92
C TRP A 196 5.95 -2.57 5.04
N LEU A 197 5.30 -1.87 5.97
CA LEU A 197 5.43 -0.43 6.16
C LEU A 197 6.87 -0.03 6.50
N VAL A 198 7.45 -0.69 7.50
CA VAL A 198 8.78 -0.35 7.98
C VAL A 198 9.83 -0.63 6.91
N GLY A 199 9.75 -1.78 6.23
CA GLY A 199 10.67 -2.08 5.15
C GLY A 199 10.52 -1.13 3.95
N THR A 200 9.29 -0.78 3.59
CA THR A 200 9.01 0.19 2.51
C THR A 200 9.48 1.60 2.87
N TYR A 201 9.39 1.98 4.13
CA TYR A 201 9.87 3.28 4.60
C TYR A 201 11.37 3.50 4.31
N TYR A 202 12.19 2.47 4.43
CA TYR A 202 13.63 2.53 4.13
C TYR A 202 13.97 2.49 2.64
N MET A 203 13.00 2.27 1.78
CA MET A 203 13.19 2.39 0.34
C MET A 203 13.21 3.87 -0.05
N ASN A 204 14.11 4.24 -0.95
CA ASN A 204 14.27 5.60 -1.41
C ASN A 204 14.08 5.67 -2.94
N PRO A 205 12.83 5.72 -3.43
CA PRO A 205 12.56 5.73 -4.86
C PRO A 205 12.98 7.06 -5.49
N ILE A 206 13.42 7.01 -6.72
CA ILE A 206 13.68 8.19 -7.52
C ILE A 206 12.35 8.81 -7.93
N LEU A 207 12.10 10.05 -7.49
CA LEU A 207 10.87 10.80 -7.80
C LEU A 207 11.02 11.78 -8.97
N ASP A 208 12.22 11.94 -9.52
CA ASP A 208 12.48 12.82 -10.64
C ASP A 208 11.96 12.17 -11.95
N PRO A 209 10.90 12.74 -12.56
CA PRO A 209 10.31 12.14 -13.76
C PRO A 209 11.27 12.10 -14.95
N GLU A 210 12.18 13.08 -15.08
CA GLU A 210 13.13 13.14 -16.18
C GLU A 210 14.23 12.10 -16.04
N LYS A 211 14.63 11.80 -14.81
CA LYS A 211 15.64 10.76 -14.54
C LYS A 211 15.05 9.36 -14.50
N SER A 212 13.77 9.27 -14.17
CA SER A 212 13.15 8.03 -13.77
C SER A 212 12.19 7.44 -14.79
N CYS A 213 11.56 8.26 -15.61
CA CYS A 213 10.63 7.81 -16.64
C CYS A 213 10.93 8.54 -17.92
N GLY A 214 11.80 8.08 -18.74
CA GLY A 214 12.17 8.74 -20.01
C GLY A 214 11.01 9.11 -20.93
N SER A 215 9.79 8.64 -20.68
CA SER A 215 8.60 9.05 -21.41
C SER A 215 7.32 8.66 -20.68
N VAL A 216 6.27 9.34 -21.04
CA VAL A 216 4.88 9.01 -20.68
C VAL A 216 4.60 7.54 -20.96
N GLY A 217 4.29 6.79 -19.93
CA GLY A 217 3.98 5.38 -20.05
C GLY A 217 5.02 4.39 -19.52
N GLY A 218 6.17 4.85 -19.03
CA GLY A 218 7.11 4.00 -18.27
C GLY A 218 7.75 2.81 -19.01
N TRP A 219 7.56 2.72 -20.31
CA TRP A 219 8.04 1.59 -21.13
C TRP A 219 9.41 1.81 -21.73
N GLU A 220 9.93 3.03 -21.70
CA GLU A 220 11.19 3.39 -22.31
C GLU A 220 12.40 2.99 -21.46
N PRO A 221 13.53 2.68 -22.08
CA PRO A 221 14.76 2.37 -21.37
C PRO A 221 15.19 3.52 -20.46
N GLY A 222 15.42 3.25 -19.21
CA GLY A 222 15.78 4.26 -18.19
C GLY A 222 14.61 4.82 -17.39
N GLY A 223 13.38 4.52 -17.78
CA GLY A 223 12.19 5.06 -17.13
C GLY A 223 11.69 4.22 -15.99
N ILE A 224 12.52 3.77 -15.06
CA ILE A 224 12.00 2.94 -14.02
C ILE A 224 12.69 3.06 -12.73
N CYS A 225 11.95 2.88 -11.74
CA CYS A 225 12.31 3.14 -10.43
C CYS A 225 11.91 2.09 -9.45
N GLY A 226 12.00 0.86 -9.89
CA GLY A 226 11.89 -0.27 -9.02
C GLY A 226 10.50 -0.55 -8.49
N TYR A 227 10.43 -0.99 -7.27
CA TYR A 227 9.21 -1.48 -6.62
C TYR A 227 8.05 -0.50 -6.64
N TYR A 228 8.31 0.78 -6.43
CA TYR A 228 7.26 1.80 -6.45
C TYR A 228 6.77 2.13 -7.84
N ASP A 229 7.62 1.96 -8.84
CA ASP A 229 7.39 2.48 -10.15
C ASP A 229 6.53 1.55 -11.00
N TYR A 230 7.14 0.47 -11.34
CA TYR A 230 6.60 -0.36 -12.38
C TYR A 230 5.31 -1.07 -11.98
N GLU A 231 5.28 -1.54 -10.77
CA GLU A 231 4.12 -2.22 -10.23
C GLU A 231 3.01 -1.27 -9.78
N GLN A 232 3.29 0.03 -9.77
CA GLN A 232 2.30 1.05 -9.45
C GLN A 232 1.01 0.94 -10.26
N ILE A 233 1.13 0.69 -11.56
CA ILE A 233 -0.01 0.62 -12.48
C ILE A 233 -0.69 -0.74 -12.43
N HIS A 234 0.05 -1.78 -12.07
CA HIS A 234 -0.43 -3.16 -12.11
C HIS A 234 -0.53 -3.82 -10.75
N ASP A 235 -0.10 -3.12 -9.71
CA ASP A 235 0.04 -3.69 -8.39
C ASP A 235 -0.94 -3.08 -7.40
N ASP A 236 -1.80 -3.92 -6.88
CA ASP A 236 -2.83 -3.54 -5.93
C ASP A 236 -2.31 -3.49 -4.49
N LEU A 237 -1.02 -3.77 -4.25
CA LEU A 237 -0.48 -3.98 -2.91
C LEU A 237 -0.69 -2.77 -1.97
N VAL A 238 -0.41 -1.55 -2.45
CA VAL A 238 -0.59 -0.35 -1.64
C VAL A 238 -2.06 -0.09 -1.29
N MET A 239 -2.95 -0.49 -2.17
CA MET A 239 -4.38 -0.43 -1.96
C MET A 239 -4.81 -1.34 -0.80
N HIS A 240 -4.31 -2.57 -0.76
CA HIS A 240 -4.56 -3.52 0.33
C HIS A 240 -3.90 -3.07 1.64
N ALA A 241 -2.69 -2.53 1.56
CA ALA A 241 -2.01 -1.95 2.73
C ALA A 241 -2.80 -0.76 3.32
N ALA A 242 -3.32 0.13 2.47
CA ALA A 242 -4.16 1.25 2.91
C ALA A 242 -5.46 0.78 3.58
N MET A 243 -6.09 -0.26 3.07
CA MET A 243 -7.30 -0.83 3.68
C MET A 243 -7.02 -1.56 5.00
N ALA A 244 -5.91 -2.30 5.09
CA ALA A 244 -5.50 -2.89 6.35
C ALA A 244 -5.22 -1.83 7.42
N TYR A 245 -4.55 -0.73 7.03
CA TYR A 245 -4.35 0.44 7.88
C TYR A 245 -5.68 1.06 8.32
N ASP A 246 -6.61 1.29 7.39
CA ASP A 246 -7.89 1.97 7.64
C ASP A 246 -8.76 1.19 8.64
N PHE A 247 -8.96 -0.10 8.41
CA PHE A 247 -9.80 -0.93 9.29
C PHE A 247 -9.17 -1.26 10.65
N ALA A 248 -7.83 -1.35 10.74
CA ALA A 248 -7.13 -1.68 11.98
C ALA A 248 -6.46 -0.48 12.65
N PHE A 249 -6.79 0.75 12.24
CA PHE A 249 -6.14 1.97 12.69
C PHE A 249 -6.10 2.12 14.21
N ASP A 250 -7.21 1.90 14.89
CA ASP A 250 -7.30 2.02 16.36
C ASP A 250 -6.35 1.03 17.06
N TYR A 251 -6.21 -0.19 16.52
CA TYR A 251 -5.28 -1.18 17.05
C TYR A 251 -3.83 -0.76 16.79
N LEU A 252 -3.50 -0.29 15.60
CA LEU A 252 -2.16 0.21 15.25
C LEU A 252 -1.71 1.34 16.19
N ILE A 253 -2.59 2.29 16.49
CA ILE A 253 -2.25 3.42 17.37
C ILE A 253 -2.07 2.97 18.83
N ARG A 254 -2.87 2.01 19.29
CA ARG A 254 -2.72 1.44 20.64
C ARG A 254 -1.47 0.55 20.80
N HIS A 255 -0.95 -0.01 19.70
CA HIS A 255 0.18 -0.94 19.70
C HIS A 255 1.30 -0.42 18.77
N PRO A 256 2.02 0.64 19.17
CA PRO A 256 3.04 1.25 18.33
C PRO A 256 4.19 0.28 18.05
N HIS A 257 4.66 0.24 16.81
CA HIS A 257 5.74 -0.64 16.39
C HIS A 257 7.07 -0.29 17.07
N ALA A 258 7.73 -1.28 17.66
CA ALA A 258 8.92 -1.07 18.48
C ALA A 258 10.06 -0.35 17.73
N HIS A 259 10.31 -0.72 16.47
CA HIS A 259 11.36 -0.09 15.67
C HIS A 259 11.04 1.38 15.37
N LEU A 260 9.80 1.72 14.99
CA LEU A 260 9.41 3.11 14.73
C LEU A 260 9.55 3.96 15.99
N LYS A 261 9.11 3.42 17.13
CA LYS A 261 9.29 4.09 18.43
C LYS A 261 10.78 4.32 18.75
N ALA A 262 11.65 3.37 18.45
CA ALA A 262 13.09 3.48 18.70
C ALA A 262 13.76 4.59 17.87
N ILE A 263 13.25 4.87 16.67
CA ILE A 263 13.71 5.99 15.81
C ILE A 263 12.92 7.28 16.00
N GLY A 264 12.09 7.37 17.05
CA GLY A 264 11.31 8.57 17.38
C GLY A 264 10.17 8.87 16.41
N LYS A 265 9.65 7.87 15.71
CA LYS A 265 8.51 8.00 14.78
C LYS A 265 7.31 7.21 15.27
N ASP A 266 6.14 7.63 14.82
CA ASP A 266 4.89 6.89 15.01
C ASP A 266 4.41 6.26 13.70
N THR A 267 3.55 5.25 13.83
CA THR A 267 3.03 4.50 12.68
C THR A 267 2.23 5.38 11.73
N LYS A 268 1.45 6.33 12.23
CA LYS A 268 0.62 7.22 11.43
C LYS A 268 1.48 8.12 10.52
N THR A 269 2.50 8.74 11.09
CA THR A 269 3.45 9.59 10.36
C THR A 269 4.15 8.81 9.26
N VAL A 270 4.66 7.61 9.59
CA VAL A 270 5.38 6.78 8.61
C VAL A 270 4.44 6.24 7.52
N ALA A 271 3.23 5.84 7.88
CA ALA A 271 2.22 5.41 6.91
C ALA A 271 1.87 6.54 5.92
N ALA A 272 1.63 7.74 6.42
CA ALA A 272 1.37 8.90 5.57
C ALA A 272 2.55 9.20 4.62
N GLU A 273 3.78 9.13 5.12
CA GLU A 273 4.99 9.34 4.30
C GLU A 273 5.11 8.28 3.20
N VAL A 274 4.90 7.01 3.51
CA VAL A 274 4.94 5.91 2.54
C VAL A 274 3.80 6.03 1.53
N PHE A 275 2.57 6.28 1.95
CA PHE A 275 1.43 6.45 1.05
C PHE A 275 1.63 7.64 0.11
N LYS A 276 2.11 8.78 0.60
CA LYS A 276 2.44 9.94 -0.23
C LYS A 276 3.51 9.61 -1.28
N ARG A 277 4.51 8.77 -0.95
CA ARG A 277 5.51 8.33 -1.93
C ARG A 277 4.86 7.56 -3.08
N PHE A 278 3.99 6.59 -2.77
CA PHE A 278 3.24 5.84 -3.80
C PHE A 278 2.37 6.77 -4.66
N ILE A 279 1.62 7.67 -4.03
CA ILE A 279 0.77 8.63 -4.73
C ILE A 279 1.61 9.51 -5.67
N ASN A 280 2.70 10.09 -5.19
CA ASN A 280 3.55 10.96 -5.98
C ASN A 280 4.20 10.23 -7.16
N ILE A 281 4.62 8.98 -6.97
CA ILE A 281 5.14 8.17 -8.07
C ILE A 281 4.06 7.89 -9.10
N GLY A 282 2.86 7.52 -8.67
CA GLY A 282 1.73 7.31 -9.57
C GLY A 282 1.38 8.55 -10.38
N LEU A 283 1.41 9.72 -9.76
CA LEU A 283 1.14 11.00 -10.42
C LEU A 283 2.19 11.36 -11.49
N VAL A 284 3.44 10.94 -11.32
CA VAL A 284 4.52 11.25 -12.30
C VAL A 284 4.76 10.13 -13.29
N ARG A 285 4.19 8.93 -13.09
CA ARG A 285 4.51 7.74 -13.86
C ARG A 285 3.35 6.86 -14.25
N GLY A 286 2.16 7.20 -13.80
CA GLY A 286 0.94 6.42 -14.00
C GLY A 286 0.46 6.32 -15.46
N GLY A 287 1.17 6.96 -16.37
CA GLY A 287 0.73 7.13 -17.76
C GLY A 287 -0.22 8.32 -17.90
N LYS A 288 0.07 9.18 -18.87
CA LYS A 288 -0.70 10.42 -19.04
C LYS A 288 -2.06 10.19 -19.66
N SER A 289 -2.24 9.15 -20.45
CA SER A 289 -3.45 8.92 -21.20
C SER A 289 -3.84 7.45 -21.24
N GLY A 290 -5.09 7.19 -21.61
CA GLY A 290 -5.61 5.85 -21.78
C GLY A 290 -6.04 5.17 -20.48
N ASN A 291 -6.36 3.89 -20.57
CA ASN A 291 -6.87 3.08 -19.46
C ASN A 291 -5.86 2.89 -18.31
N TRP A 292 -4.58 3.03 -18.57
CA TRP A 292 -3.52 2.94 -17.58
C TRP A 292 -3.60 4.04 -16.53
N ASN A 293 -3.94 5.26 -16.96
CA ASN A 293 -4.12 6.37 -16.05
C ASN A 293 -5.28 6.12 -15.08
N VAL A 294 -6.40 5.61 -15.57
CA VAL A 294 -7.58 5.25 -14.73
C VAL A 294 -7.24 4.11 -13.77
N ASN A 295 -6.51 3.10 -14.23
CA ASN A 295 -6.09 2.00 -13.37
C ASN A 295 -5.14 2.46 -12.25
N GLY A 296 -4.17 3.30 -12.58
CA GLY A 296 -3.29 3.92 -11.60
C GLY A 296 -4.06 4.73 -10.55
N TRP A 297 -5.10 5.43 -10.94
CA TRP A 297 -5.95 6.16 -9.99
C TRP A 297 -6.72 5.26 -9.04
N ASN A 298 -7.28 4.17 -9.55
CA ASN A 298 -7.98 3.21 -8.71
C ASN A 298 -7.08 2.67 -7.59
N ILE A 299 -5.81 2.44 -7.92
CA ILE A 299 -4.81 1.99 -6.93
C ILE A 299 -4.47 3.09 -5.92
N MET A 300 -4.27 4.32 -6.40
CA MET A 300 -3.86 5.46 -5.55
C MET A 300 -5.00 6.04 -4.72
N LEU A 301 -6.25 5.87 -5.11
CA LEU A 301 -7.39 6.50 -4.44
C LEU A 301 -7.50 6.11 -2.96
N ARG A 302 -7.31 4.83 -2.63
CA ARG A 302 -7.39 4.38 -1.23
C ARG A 302 -6.27 4.95 -0.36
N PRO A 303 -4.98 4.93 -0.79
CA PRO A 303 -3.93 5.67 -0.10
C PRO A 303 -4.23 7.17 0.09
N MET A 304 -4.84 7.84 -0.90
CA MET A 304 -5.24 9.25 -0.76
C MET A 304 -6.32 9.45 0.29
N LEU A 305 -7.33 8.58 0.30
CA LEU A 305 -8.48 8.69 1.19
C LEU A 305 -8.12 8.46 2.66
N VAL A 306 -7.10 7.66 2.97
CA VAL A 306 -6.64 7.40 4.34
C VAL A 306 -5.69 8.47 4.89
N LEU A 307 -5.26 9.44 4.09
CA LEU A 307 -4.49 10.58 4.58
C LEU A 307 -5.36 11.50 5.43
N ASP A 308 -4.74 12.18 6.39
CA ASP A 308 -5.38 13.29 7.08
C ASP A 308 -5.67 14.47 6.13
N HIS A 309 -6.41 15.44 6.64
CA HIS A 309 -6.66 16.71 5.96
C HIS A 309 -5.35 17.48 5.70
N ASN A 310 -5.39 18.39 4.73
CA ASN A 310 -4.19 19.16 4.31
C ASN A 310 -3.46 19.82 5.47
N GLU A 311 -4.20 20.35 6.43
CA GLU A 311 -3.69 21.11 7.58
C GLU A 311 -2.87 20.25 8.55
N ALA A 312 -3.00 18.93 8.48
CA ALA A 312 -2.22 18.01 9.30
C ALA A 312 -0.76 17.87 8.83
N TYR A 313 -0.44 18.36 7.64
CA TYR A 313 0.88 18.21 7.03
C TYR A 313 1.57 19.54 6.83
N ALA A 314 2.85 19.61 7.17
CA ALA A 314 3.65 20.82 7.02
C ALA A 314 3.78 21.30 5.56
N ASP A 315 3.68 20.39 4.60
CA ASP A 315 3.69 20.68 3.17
C ASP A 315 2.30 21.05 2.60
N GLY A 316 1.26 21.04 3.44
CA GLY A 316 -0.14 21.28 3.04
C GLY A 316 -0.71 20.24 2.07
N LYS A 317 -0.07 19.09 1.93
CA LYS A 317 -0.44 18.06 0.97
C LYS A 317 -1.06 16.85 1.65
N GLY A 318 -2.31 16.96 2.01
CA GLY A 318 -3.13 15.90 2.55
C GLY A 318 -4.13 15.35 1.53
N LYS A 319 -5.20 14.77 2.06
CA LYS A 319 -6.25 14.13 1.27
C LYS A 319 -6.84 15.05 0.20
N GLU A 320 -7.23 16.27 0.56
CA GLU A 320 -7.87 17.21 -0.36
C GLU A 320 -6.95 17.65 -1.48
N TYR A 321 -5.66 17.85 -1.17
CA TYR A 321 -4.66 18.20 -2.17
C TYR A 321 -4.56 17.13 -3.26
N TYR A 322 -4.39 15.87 -2.86
CA TYR A 322 -4.23 14.78 -3.82
C TYR A 322 -5.53 14.46 -4.57
N LEU A 323 -6.67 14.52 -3.88
CA LEU A 323 -7.98 14.36 -4.54
C LEU A 323 -8.25 15.48 -5.54
N ASN A 324 -7.82 16.72 -5.25
CA ASN A 324 -7.96 17.81 -6.19
C ASN A 324 -7.14 17.60 -7.48
N LEU A 325 -5.89 17.12 -7.35
CA LEU A 325 -5.10 16.71 -8.51
C LEU A 325 -5.80 15.62 -9.32
N LEU A 326 -6.32 14.60 -8.65
CA LEU A 326 -7.00 13.49 -9.30
C LEU A 326 -8.24 13.93 -10.06
N VAL A 327 -9.05 14.81 -9.49
CA VAL A 327 -10.37 15.17 -9.98
C VAL A 327 -10.34 16.38 -10.90
N ASN A 328 -9.50 17.38 -10.62
CA ASN A 328 -9.63 18.71 -11.23
C ASN A 328 -8.39 19.18 -12.01
N GLU A 329 -7.20 18.68 -11.69
CA GLU A 329 -5.97 19.27 -12.20
C GLU A 329 -5.10 18.26 -12.94
N SER A 330 -5.03 18.38 -14.26
CA SER A 330 -4.05 17.65 -15.08
C SER A 330 -2.65 18.20 -14.89
N THR A 331 -1.66 17.32 -14.93
CA THR A 331 -0.23 17.68 -14.93
C THR A 331 0.43 17.21 -16.23
N PRO A 332 1.70 17.50 -16.46
CA PRO A 332 2.42 16.93 -17.60
C PRO A 332 2.47 15.41 -17.61
N TYR A 333 2.24 14.77 -16.46
CA TYR A 333 2.45 13.31 -16.25
C TYR A 333 1.17 12.53 -15.94
N HIS A 334 0.06 13.21 -15.65
CA HIS A 334 -1.24 12.57 -15.45
C HIS A 334 -2.37 13.45 -15.95
N ASP A 335 -3.49 12.86 -16.33
CA ASP A 335 -4.70 13.55 -16.69
C ASP A 335 -5.76 13.44 -15.60
N ALA A 336 -6.36 14.57 -15.24
CA ALA A 336 -7.53 14.62 -14.35
C ALA A 336 -8.75 13.97 -15.00
N ILE A 337 -9.71 13.53 -14.20
CA ILE A 337 -10.93 12.85 -14.66
C ILE A 337 -11.64 13.59 -15.81
N PRO A 338 -11.86 14.92 -15.75
CA PRO A 338 -12.54 15.62 -16.86
C PRO A 338 -11.78 15.56 -18.18
N ASP A 339 -10.45 15.55 -18.14
CA ASP A 339 -9.63 15.50 -19.35
C ASP A 339 -9.65 14.11 -19.98
N ILE A 340 -9.65 13.07 -19.16
CA ILE A 340 -9.82 11.70 -19.65
C ILE A 340 -11.21 11.50 -20.26
N LEU A 341 -12.26 12.00 -19.62
CA LEU A 341 -13.62 11.90 -20.15
C LEU A 341 -13.80 12.59 -21.50
N LYS A 342 -12.95 13.55 -21.84
CA LYS A 342 -12.94 14.17 -23.19
C LYS A 342 -12.43 13.23 -24.28
N THR A 343 -11.68 12.18 -23.92
CA THR A 343 -11.13 11.23 -24.88
C THR A 343 -12.13 10.13 -25.29
N TYR A 344 -13.25 10.01 -24.58
CA TYR A 344 -14.31 9.07 -24.96
C TYR A 344 -14.99 9.49 -26.24
N ASP A 345 -15.24 8.52 -27.11
CA ASP A 345 -16.12 8.71 -28.26
C ASP A 345 -17.55 9.00 -27.77
N ARG A 346 -18.06 10.18 -28.11
CA ARG A 346 -19.37 10.62 -27.65
C ARG A 346 -20.53 9.87 -28.31
N VAL A 347 -20.29 9.20 -29.41
CA VAL A 347 -21.31 8.45 -30.17
C VAL A 347 -21.40 7.02 -29.66
N THR A 348 -20.27 6.35 -29.52
CA THR A 348 -20.23 4.94 -29.14
C THR A 348 -20.02 4.74 -27.62
N GLY A 349 -19.57 5.75 -26.90
CA GLY A 349 -19.15 5.63 -25.50
C GLY A 349 -17.89 4.79 -25.29
N LEU A 350 -17.19 4.46 -26.36
CA LEU A 350 -15.99 3.66 -26.31
C LEU A 350 -14.75 4.53 -26.02
N TRP A 351 -13.84 3.96 -25.30
CA TRP A 351 -12.50 4.50 -25.12
C TRP A 351 -11.68 4.20 -26.38
N PRO A 352 -10.93 5.16 -26.94
CA PRO A 352 -10.06 4.95 -28.08
C PRO A 352 -8.91 4.02 -27.79
#